data_597f9af18c73180b0cabe208c0c771ad
#
_entry.id   597f9af18c73180b0cabe208c0c771ad
#
_cell.length_a   1.000
_cell.length_b   1.000
_cell.length_c   1.000
_cell.angle_alpha   90.00
_cell.angle_beta   90.00
_cell.angle_gamma   90.00
#
_symmetry.space_group_name_H-M   'P 1'
#
loop_
_entity.id
_entity.type
_entity.pdbx_description
1 polymer ?
#
loop_
_entity_poly.entity_id
_entity_poly.type
_entity_poly.pdbx_seq_one_letter_code
_entity_poly.pdbx_strand_id
1 'polypeptide(L)' 'MSVSAYILIQTEVGKASDVVHATRVIPGVEESNEITGPYDVIVRCTAPDLDKLGQFVISA' A
#
# COMPACT_ATOMS: atom_id res chain seq x y z
N MET A 1 6.79 2.20 -19.54
CA MET A 1 5.46 2.57 -19.05
C MET A 1 5.27 2.03 -17.65
N SER A 2 4.80 2.82 -16.71
CA SER A 2 4.59 2.38 -15.35
C SER A 2 3.11 2.07 -15.10
N VAL A 3 2.88 1.18 -14.15
CA VAL A 3 1.53 0.81 -13.71
C VAL A 3 1.34 1.31 -12.29
N SER A 4 0.25 2.01 -12.06
CA SER A 4 -0.10 2.50 -10.73
C SER A 4 -1.29 1.73 -10.20
N ALA A 5 -1.31 1.51 -8.89
CA ALA A 5 -2.42 0.83 -8.23
C ALA A 5 -2.66 1.39 -6.85
N TYR A 6 -3.89 1.24 -6.39
CA TYR A 6 -4.26 1.50 -5.00
C TYR A 6 -4.46 0.18 -4.29
N ILE A 7 -3.85 0.04 -3.12
CA ILE A 7 -3.99 -1.14 -2.28
C ILE A 7 -4.74 -0.72 -1.01
N LEU A 8 -5.82 -1.41 -0.73
CA LEU A 8 -6.62 -1.16 0.47
C LEU A 8 -6.26 -2.23 1.50
N ILE A 9 -5.87 -1.79 2.69
CA ILE A 9 -5.38 -2.67 3.75
C ILE A 9 -6.30 -2.57 4.95
N GLN A 10 -6.75 -3.71 5.45
CA GLN A 10 -7.47 -3.80 6.69
C GLN A 10 -6.50 -4.20 7.79
N THR A 11 -6.47 -3.44 8.88
CA THR A 11 -5.56 -3.67 9.99
C THR A 11 -6.34 -3.93 11.28
N GLU A 12 -5.64 -4.41 12.29
CA GLU A 12 -6.20 -4.48 13.64
C GLU A 12 -6.35 -3.07 14.21
N VAL A 13 -7.26 -2.95 15.17
CA VAL A 13 -7.51 -1.68 15.85
C VAL A 13 -6.22 -1.15 16.46
N GLY A 14 -5.90 0.10 16.18
CA GLY A 14 -4.71 0.76 16.69
C GLY A 14 -3.43 0.49 15.91
N LYS A 15 -3.49 -0.28 14.82
CA LYS A 15 -2.31 -0.66 14.02
C LYS A 15 -2.16 0.11 12.71
N ALA A 16 -3.17 0.90 12.33
CA ALA A 16 -3.15 1.60 11.05
C ALA A 16 -1.93 2.52 10.90
N SER A 17 -1.60 3.26 11.95
CA SER A 17 -0.44 4.16 11.92
C SER A 17 0.87 3.40 11.69
N ASP A 18 1.05 2.26 12.34
CA ASP A 18 2.25 1.43 12.18
C ASP A 18 2.34 0.92 10.74
N VAL A 19 1.22 0.50 10.16
CA VAL A 19 1.18 0.02 8.78
C VAL A 19 1.51 1.13 7.80
N VAL A 20 0.98 2.34 8.03
CA VAL A 20 1.31 3.50 7.19
C VAL A 20 2.81 3.77 7.20
N HIS A 21 3.42 3.80 8.38
CA HIS A 21 4.86 4.06 8.49
C HIS A 21 5.68 2.93 7.84
N ALA A 22 5.29 1.69 8.04
CA ALA A 22 5.99 0.55 7.47
C ALA A 22 5.92 0.54 5.94
N THR A 23 4.77 0.89 5.36
CA THR A 23 4.60 0.89 3.91
C THR A 23 5.31 2.05 3.24
N ARG A 24 5.45 3.18 3.91
CA ARG A 24 6.11 4.36 3.32
C ARG A 24 7.58 4.13 2.97
N VAL A 25 8.24 3.19 3.62
CA VAL A 25 9.66 2.90 3.34
C VAL A 25 9.84 1.85 2.25
N ILE A 26 8.77 1.28 1.73
CA ILE A 26 8.84 0.27 0.67
C ILE A 26 9.06 0.95 -0.67
N PRO A 27 10.09 0.54 -1.45
CA PRO A 27 10.28 1.11 -2.79
C PRO A 27 9.05 0.86 -3.67
N GLY A 28 8.63 1.88 -4.40
CA GLY A 28 7.44 1.82 -5.23
C GLY A 28 6.18 2.37 -4.60
N VAL A 29 6.18 2.57 -3.29
CA VAL A 29 5.06 3.25 -2.60
C VAL A 29 5.24 4.75 -2.75
N GLU A 30 4.25 5.42 -3.32
CA GLU A 30 4.27 6.87 -3.48
C GLU A 30 3.51 7.58 -2.38
N GLU A 31 2.41 6.97 -1.91
CA GLU A 31 1.61 7.52 -0.83
C GLU A 31 1.07 6.38 0.03
N SER A 32 0.95 6.65 1.32
CA SER A 32 0.29 5.76 2.25
C SER A 32 -0.39 6.60 3.31
N ASN A 33 -1.68 6.42 3.50
CA ASN A 33 -2.49 7.24 4.41
C ASN A 33 -3.51 6.39 5.14
N GLU A 34 -3.83 6.81 6.36
CA GLU A 34 -4.95 6.23 7.09
C GLU A 34 -6.27 6.74 6.50
N ILE A 35 -7.26 5.86 6.44
CA ILE A 35 -8.60 6.22 5.97
C ILE A 35 -9.65 5.65 6.92
N THR A 36 -10.86 6.17 6.82
CA THR A 36 -12.01 5.64 7.55
C THR A 36 -12.89 4.83 6.60
N GLY A 37 -13.55 3.81 7.15
CA GLY A 37 -14.42 2.95 6.36
C GLY A 37 -14.10 1.48 6.58
N PRO A 38 -14.45 0.60 5.62
CA PRO A 38 -14.19 -0.83 5.76
C PRO A 38 -12.72 -1.20 5.72
N TYR A 39 -11.87 -0.30 5.21
CA TYR A 39 -10.41 -0.47 5.21
C TYR A 39 -9.78 0.64 6.02
N ASP A 40 -8.58 0.39 6.53
CA ASP A 40 -7.90 1.30 7.45
C ASP A 40 -6.79 2.10 6.80
N VAL A 41 -6.18 1.57 5.75
CA VAL A 41 -5.04 2.19 5.07
C VAL A 41 -5.21 2.08 3.57
N ILE A 42 -4.89 3.16 2.85
CA ILE A 42 -4.79 3.16 1.40
C ILE A 42 -3.36 3.45 1.01
N VAL A 43 -2.81 2.64 0.12
CA VAL A 43 -1.46 2.79 -0.39
C VAL A 43 -1.53 2.97 -1.90
N ARG A 44 -0.88 4.02 -2.40
CA ARG A 44 -0.69 4.19 -3.83
C ARG A 44 0.73 3.78 -4.19
N CYS A 45 0.86 2.83 -5.09
CA CYS A 45 2.15 2.34 -5.54
C CYS A 45 2.25 2.34 -7.05
N THR A 46 3.49 2.36 -7.54
CA THR A 46 3.79 2.23 -8.96
C THR A 46 4.82 1.14 -9.17
N ALA A 47 4.72 0.48 -10.31
CA ALA A 47 5.67 -0.55 -10.70
C ALA A 47 5.92 -0.44 -12.20
N PRO A 48 7.08 -0.93 -12.69
CA PRO A 48 7.36 -0.86 -14.14
C PRO A 48 6.41 -1.70 -14.96
N ASP A 49 5.84 -2.75 -14.39
CA ASP A 49 4.90 -3.62 -15.08
C ASP A 49 3.98 -4.34 -14.08
N LEU A 50 3.00 -5.07 -14.62
CA LEU A 50 2.03 -5.79 -13.79
C LEU A 50 2.64 -6.90 -12.95
N ASP A 51 3.68 -7.56 -13.46
CA ASP A 51 4.34 -8.63 -12.71
C ASP A 51 5.02 -8.08 -11.46
N LYS A 52 5.69 -6.94 -11.58
CA LYS A 52 6.32 -6.28 -10.44
C LYS A 52 5.27 -5.80 -9.44
N LEU A 53 4.17 -5.27 -9.93
CA LEU A 53 3.07 -4.85 -9.08
C LEU A 53 2.47 -6.03 -8.32
N GLY A 54 2.30 -7.17 -8.99
CA GLY A 54 1.81 -8.38 -8.36
C GLY A 54 2.72 -8.88 -7.25
N GLN A 55 4.02 -8.85 -7.46
CA GLN A 55 5.01 -9.22 -6.44
C GLN A 55 4.93 -8.29 -5.24
N PHE A 56 4.73 -7.01 -5.48
CA PHE A 56 4.59 -6.01 -4.43
C PHE A 56 3.37 -6.32 -3.55
N VAL A 57 2.23 -6.60 -4.16
CA VAL A 57 0.99 -6.90 -3.45
C VAL A 57 1.14 -8.16 -2.61
N ILE A 58 1.76 -9.20 -3.15
CA ILE A 58 1.97 -10.46 -2.44
C ILE A 58 2.91 -10.27 -1.25
N SER A 59 3.93 -9.44 -1.41
CA SER A 59 4.92 -9.20 -0.35
C SER A 59 4.39 -8.31 0.77
N ALA A 60 3.44 -7.48 0.45
CA ALA A 60 2.84 -6.58 1.43
C ALA A 60 1.78 -7.28 2.25
#